data_b4e6e305cc39a6ca80f549a5af4b2fe7
#
_entry.id   b4e6e305cc39a6ca80f549a5af4b2fe7
#
_cell.length_a   1.000
_cell.length_b   1.000
_cell.length_c   1.000
_cell.angle_alpha   90.00
_cell.angle_beta   90.00
_cell.angle_gamma   90.00
#
_symmetry.space_group_name_H-M   'P 1'
#
loop_
_entity.id
_entity.type
_entity.pdbx_description
1 polymer ?
#
loop_
_entity_poly.entity_id
_entity_poly.type
_entity_poly.pdbx_seq_one_letter_code
_entity_poly.pdbx_strand_id
1 'polypeptide(L)'
;MNDLEREIEFLLIDQKQDWKLARENYGSLTNVQTRYFQDDYRTTILQFNPERIRSSAAKIDKASLLARPCFFCHRPEEQKGVTYNDAFEILVNPYPIFEDHLTVPLRWHEKQQIKPYYEDMLDIVSDLSDYALFYNG
;
A
#
# COMPACT_ATOMS: atom_id res chain seq x y z
N MET A 1 15.10 -13.18 7.96
CA MET A 1 13.84 -13.29 7.23
C MET A 1 12.98 -14.37 7.86
N ASN A 2 11.87 -14.00 8.46
CA ASN A 2 10.91 -14.91 9.09
C ASN A 2 9.95 -15.51 8.04
N ASP A 3 8.99 -16.37 8.45
CA ASP A 3 8.08 -17.02 7.53
C ASP A 3 7.12 -16.01 6.86
N LEU A 4 6.63 -15.01 7.62
CA LEU A 4 5.78 -13.97 7.11
C LEU A 4 6.50 -13.11 6.04
N GLU A 5 7.73 -12.70 6.30
CA GLU A 5 8.53 -11.94 5.33
C GLU A 5 8.72 -12.72 4.02
N ARG A 6 8.93 -14.02 4.10
CA ARG A 6 9.01 -14.88 2.90
C ARG A 6 7.69 -14.93 2.13
N GLU A 7 6.56 -15.08 2.83
CA GLU A 7 5.24 -15.07 2.20
C GLU A 7 4.96 -13.73 1.49
N ILE A 8 5.35 -12.62 2.11
CA ILE A 8 5.23 -11.29 1.53
C ILE A 8 6.12 -11.13 0.29
N GLU A 9 7.35 -11.61 0.34
CA GLU A 9 8.25 -11.58 -0.83
C GLU A 9 7.65 -12.36 -2.01
N PHE A 10 7.14 -13.57 -1.76
CA PHE A 10 6.44 -14.35 -2.79
C PHE A 10 5.19 -13.65 -3.31
N LEU A 11 4.39 -13.05 -2.43
CA LEU A 11 3.21 -12.28 -2.83
C LEU A 11 3.58 -11.11 -3.75
N LEU A 12 4.63 -10.35 -3.40
CA LEU A 12 5.11 -9.23 -4.22
C LEU A 12 5.57 -9.69 -5.60
N ILE A 13 6.35 -10.76 -5.67
CA ILE A 13 6.82 -11.33 -6.94
C ILE A 13 5.64 -11.78 -7.80
N ASP A 14 4.74 -12.59 -7.24
CA ASP A 14 3.56 -13.12 -7.94
C ASP A 14 2.67 -11.98 -8.47
N GLN A 15 2.34 -11.01 -7.60
CA GLN A 15 1.45 -9.92 -7.99
C GLN A 15 2.06 -8.96 -9.01
N LYS A 16 3.36 -8.68 -8.92
CA LYS A 16 4.07 -7.87 -9.91
C LYS A 16 4.20 -8.60 -11.27
N GLN A 17 4.17 -9.92 -11.28
CA GLN A 17 4.26 -10.73 -12.48
C GLN A 17 2.89 -11.00 -13.11
N ASP A 18 1.93 -11.44 -12.35
CA ASP A 18 0.68 -12.03 -12.84
C ASP A 18 -0.50 -11.05 -12.86
N TRP A 19 -0.54 -10.08 -11.95
CA TRP A 19 -1.60 -9.07 -11.94
C TRP A 19 -1.24 -7.89 -12.85
N LYS A 20 -1.90 -7.80 -14.00
CA LYS A 20 -1.61 -6.79 -15.04
C LYS A 20 -1.52 -5.36 -14.50
N LEU A 21 -2.48 -4.95 -13.64
CA LEU A 21 -2.51 -3.60 -13.08
C LEU A 21 -1.26 -3.32 -12.23
N ALA A 22 -0.90 -4.25 -11.34
CA ALA A 22 0.30 -4.12 -10.51
C ALA A 22 1.55 -4.11 -11.39
N ARG A 23 1.70 -5.05 -12.32
CA ARG A 23 2.86 -5.13 -13.22
C ARG A 23 3.10 -3.83 -13.97
N GLU A 24 2.06 -3.24 -14.57
CA GLU A 24 2.17 -1.99 -15.32
C GLU A 24 2.56 -0.82 -14.41
N ASN A 25 1.92 -0.70 -13.24
CA ASN A 25 2.17 0.41 -12.33
C ASN A 25 3.52 0.31 -11.60
N TYR A 26 3.96 -0.90 -11.22
CA TYR A 26 5.31 -1.11 -10.68
C TYR A 26 6.38 -0.88 -11.76
N GLY A 27 6.12 -1.32 -12.99
CA GLY A 27 7.00 -1.03 -14.14
C GLY A 27 7.18 0.46 -14.38
N SER A 28 6.15 1.27 -14.14
CA SER A 28 6.21 2.73 -14.31
C SER A 28 7.10 3.45 -13.28
N LEU A 29 7.45 2.80 -12.17
CA LEU A 29 8.38 3.38 -11.18
C LEU A 29 9.76 3.68 -11.77
N THR A 30 10.16 3.00 -12.85
CA THR A 30 11.41 3.30 -13.57
C THR A 30 11.42 4.69 -14.20
N ASN A 31 10.25 5.29 -14.44
CA ASN A 31 10.09 6.62 -15.02
C ASN A 31 9.97 7.74 -13.98
N VAL A 32 10.07 7.39 -12.70
CA VAL A 32 9.96 8.33 -11.60
C VAL A 32 11.19 9.22 -11.52
N GLN A 33 10.95 10.51 -11.36
CA GLN A 33 12.00 11.51 -11.11
C GLN A 33 11.99 11.90 -9.64
N THR A 34 13.15 11.84 -9.00
CA THR A 34 13.29 12.14 -7.57
C THR A 34 14.26 13.30 -7.36
N ARG A 35 13.90 14.22 -6.48
CA ARG A 35 14.79 15.30 -6.01
C ARG A 35 14.90 15.24 -4.49
N TYR A 36 16.10 15.46 -4.00
CA TYR A 36 16.42 15.51 -2.58
C TYR A 36 16.72 16.94 -2.17
N PHE A 37 16.10 17.37 -1.08
CA PHE A 37 16.37 18.65 -0.42
C PHE A 37 16.78 18.34 1.01
N GLN A 38 17.94 18.82 1.42
CA GLN A 38 18.47 18.57 2.75
C GLN A 38 18.76 19.89 3.44
N ASP A 39 18.30 20.03 4.67
CA ASP A 39 18.71 21.08 5.60
C ASP A 39 19.38 20.43 6.84
N ASP A 40 19.77 21.22 7.84
CA ASP A 40 20.50 20.75 9.02
C ASP A 40 19.69 19.74 9.89
N TYR A 41 18.39 19.63 9.68
CA TYR A 41 17.50 18.87 10.56
C TYR A 41 16.71 17.77 9.85
N ARG A 42 16.56 17.84 8.52
CA ARG A 42 15.70 16.91 7.76
C ARG A 42 16.09 16.78 6.30
N THR A 43 15.72 15.65 5.74
CA THR A 43 15.75 15.38 4.31
C THR A 43 14.32 15.35 3.77
N THR A 44 14.04 16.16 2.77
CA THR A 44 12.77 16.12 2.04
C THR A 44 13.00 15.47 0.68
N ILE A 45 12.20 14.46 0.36
CA ILE A 45 12.25 13.74 -0.90
C ILE A 45 11.03 14.14 -1.72
N LEU A 46 11.26 14.77 -2.88
CA LEU A 46 10.21 15.08 -3.85
C LEU A 46 10.24 14.04 -4.97
N GLN A 47 9.16 13.29 -5.11
CA GLN A 47 9.00 12.28 -6.15
C GLN A 47 7.94 12.74 -7.15
N PHE A 48 8.29 12.78 -8.43
CA PHE A 48 7.37 13.01 -9.53
C PHE A 48 7.18 11.70 -10.32
N ASN A 49 5.95 11.18 -10.31
CA ASN A 49 5.55 10.02 -11.10
C ASN A 49 4.47 10.44 -12.11
N PRO A 50 4.79 10.57 -13.41
CA PRO A 50 3.84 11.04 -14.42
C PRO A 50 2.64 10.10 -14.60
N GLU A 51 2.81 8.78 -14.41
CA GLU A 51 1.74 7.79 -14.57
C GLU A 51 0.72 7.84 -13.41
N ARG A 52 1.12 8.39 -12.28
CA ARG A 52 0.27 8.45 -11.09
C ARG A 52 -0.83 9.53 -11.16
N ILE A 53 -0.77 10.43 -12.12
CA ILE A 53 -1.78 11.48 -12.32
C ILE A 53 -3.18 10.87 -12.45
N ARG A 54 -3.31 9.69 -13.06
CA ARG A 54 -4.59 8.99 -13.22
C ARG A 54 -5.23 8.60 -11.90
N SER A 55 -4.46 8.19 -10.92
CA SER A 55 -4.98 7.81 -9.59
C SER A 55 -5.19 9.03 -8.69
N SER A 56 -4.33 10.05 -8.77
CA SER A 56 -4.42 11.27 -7.96
C SER A 56 -5.44 12.28 -8.50
N ALA A 57 -5.86 12.18 -9.76
CA ALA A 57 -6.92 12.99 -10.36
C ALA A 57 -8.35 12.50 -10.03
N ALA A 58 -8.50 11.50 -9.17
CA ALA A 58 -9.81 11.03 -8.73
C ALA A 58 -10.58 12.15 -8.02
N LYS A 59 -11.88 12.29 -8.32
CA LYS A 59 -12.75 13.25 -7.64
C LYS A 59 -12.84 12.95 -6.15
N ILE A 60 -12.57 13.95 -5.33
CA ILE A 60 -12.56 13.85 -3.86
C ILE A 60 -13.71 14.65 -3.20
N ASP A 61 -14.67 15.15 -4.00
CA ASP A 61 -15.86 15.79 -3.43
C ASP A 61 -16.70 14.78 -2.62
N LYS A 62 -17.41 15.30 -1.62
CA LYS A 62 -18.15 14.47 -0.68
C LYS A 62 -19.15 13.51 -1.34
N ALA A 63 -19.82 13.94 -2.41
CA ALA A 63 -20.79 13.10 -3.13
C ALA A 63 -20.11 11.95 -3.86
N SER A 64 -18.96 12.21 -4.53
CA SER A 64 -18.17 11.19 -5.21
C SER A 64 -17.58 10.18 -4.23
N LEU A 65 -17.13 10.63 -3.04
CA LEU A 65 -16.59 9.73 -2.00
C LEU A 65 -17.68 8.81 -1.43
N LEU A 66 -18.89 9.34 -1.17
CA LEU A 66 -20.01 8.55 -0.65
C LEU A 66 -20.56 7.56 -1.68
N ALA A 67 -20.52 7.89 -2.97
CA ALA A 67 -20.97 7.02 -4.05
C ALA A 67 -19.97 5.91 -4.42
N ARG A 68 -18.72 6.02 -3.96
CA ARG A 68 -17.65 5.07 -4.31
C ARG A 68 -17.74 3.83 -3.43
N PRO A 69 -17.82 2.62 -4.02
CA PRO A 69 -17.76 1.39 -3.24
C PRO A 69 -16.40 1.28 -2.53
N CYS A 70 -16.40 0.65 -1.36
CA CYS A 70 -15.16 0.38 -0.65
C CYS A 70 -14.26 -0.53 -1.50
N PHE A 71 -13.06 -0.07 -1.80
CA PHE A 71 -12.09 -0.80 -2.61
C PHE A 71 -11.73 -2.16 -1.99
N PHE A 72 -11.57 -2.21 -0.69
CA PHE A 72 -11.20 -3.44 0.01
C PHE A 72 -12.34 -4.45 0.13
N CYS A 73 -13.61 -4.01 0.11
CA CYS A 73 -14.77 -4.90 0.07
C CYS A 73 -15.05 -5.46 -1.34
N HIS A 74 -14.56 -4.78 -2.38
CA HIS A 74 -14.81 -5.12 -3.78
C HIS A 74 -13.48 -5.25 -4.54
N ARG A 75 -12.58 -6.08 -4.02
CA ARG A 75 -11.27 -6.31 -4.62
C ARG A 75 -11.38 -7.04 -5.94
N PRO A 76 -10.47 -6.76 -6.89
CA PRO A 76 -10.30 -7.60 -8.07
C PRO A 76 -9.92 -9.04 -7.66
N GLU A 77 -10.36 -10.04 -8.42
CA GLU A 77 -10.04 -11.46 -8.15
C GLU A 77 -8.53 -11.74 -8.25
N GLU A 78 -7.82 -10.97 -9.07
CA GLU A 78 -6.37 -11.09 -9.25
C GLU A 78 -5.57 -10.60 -8.03
N GLN A 79 -6.16 -9.75 -7.16
CA GLN A 79 -5.47 -9.25 -5.98
C GLN A 79 -5.46 -10.28 -4.86
N LYS A 80 -4.35 -10.97 -4.71
CA LYS A 80 -4.09 -11.92 -3.62
C LYS A 80 -3.60 -11.19 -2.37
N GLY A 81 -3.68 -11.86 -1.22
CA GLY A 81 -3.21 -11.34 0.05
C GLY A 81 -2.73 -12.42 0.99
N VAL A 82 -2.02 -12.01 2.03
CA VAL A 82 -1.58 -12.83 3.15
C VAL A 82 -2.36 -12.41 4.39
N THR A 83 -2.98 -13.37 5.08
CA THR A 83 -3.70 -13.10 6.33
C THR A 83 -2.72 -12.88 7.47
N TYR A 84 -2.96 -11.84 8.28
CA TYR A 84 -2.20 -11.54 9.48
C TYR A 84 -3.15 -11.45 10.69
N ASN A 85 -2.83 -12.20 11.76
CA ASN A 85 -3.58 -12.26 13.04
C ASN A 85 -5.11 -12.41 12.88
N ASP A 86 -5.58 -13.13 11.87
CA ASP A 86 -7.00 -13.30 11.54
C ASP A 86 -7.80 -12.00 11.33
N ALA A 87 -7.27 -10.85 11.68
CA ALA A 87 -7.93 -9.55 11.61
C ALA A 87 -7.54 -8.74 10.38
N PHE A 88 -6.31 -8.89 9.91
CA PHE A 88 -5.77 -8.10 8.81
C PHE A 88 -5.45 -8.96 7.60
N GLU A 89 -5.35 -8.30 6.47
CA GLU A 89 -4.86 -8.89 5.24
C GLU A 89 -3.78 -7.98 4.64
N ILE A 90 -2.62 -8.54 4.34
CA ILE A 90 -1.52 -7.81 3.72
C ILE A 90 -1.64 -7.97 2.21
N LEU A 91 -1.81 -6.86 1.51
CA LEU A 91 -2.06 -6.78 0.09
C LEU A 91 -0.96 -6.00 -0.61
N VAL A 92 -0.66 -6.35 -1.85
CA VAL A 92 0.17 -5.49 -2.71
C VAL A 92 -0.65 -4.27 -3.13
N ASN A 93 -0.10 -3.07 -2.92
CA ASN A 93 -0.74 -1.84 -3.38
C ASN A 93 -0.59 -1.71 -4.91
N PRO A 94 -1.69 -1.66 -5.68
CA PRO A 94 -1.62 -1.60 -7.14
C PRO A 94 -1.18 -0.22 -7.68
N TYR A 95 -1.09 0.79 -6.81
CA TYR A 95 -0.64 2.15 -7.17
C TYR A 95 0.60 2.52 -6.34
N PRO A 96 1.75 1.88 -6.61
CA PRO A 96 2.92 2.00 -5.75
C PRO A 96 3.55 3.39 -5.81
N ILE A 97 4.19 3.77 -4.69
CA ILE A 97 5.14 4.89 -4.60
C ILE A 97 6.54 4.39 -4.24
N PHE A 98 6.64 3.13 -3.82
CA PHE A 98 7.87 2.43 -3.48
C PHE A 98 7.95 1.12 -4.26
N GLU A 99 9.15 0.55 -4.37
CA GLU A 99 9.37 -0.74 -5.04
C GLU A 99 8.60 -1.88 -4.36
N ASP A 100 8.49 -1.83 -3.03
CA ASP A 100 7.67 -2.72 -2.23
C ASP A 100 6.65 -1.90 -1.44
N HIS A 101 5.44 -1.84 -1.95
CA HIS A 101 4.36 -1.06 -1.37
C HIS A 101 3.17 -1.95 -1.03
N LEU A 102 2.97 -2.14 0.26
CA LEU A 102 1.90 -2.95 0.81
C LEU A 102 0.76 -2.06 1.34
N THR A 103 -0.41 -2.66 1.51
CA THR A 103 -1.56 -2.07 2.19
C THR A 103 -2.13 -3.12 3.13
N VAL A 104 -2.43 -2.71 4.37
CA VAL A 104 -2.87 -3.64 5.42
C VAL A 104 -4.27 -3.24 5.91
N PRO A 105 -5.34 -3.61 5.20
CA PRO A 105 -6.71 -3.39 5.64
C PRO A 105 -7.16 -4.44 6.66
N LEU A 106 -8.20 -4.11 7.42
CA LEU A 106 -9.00 -5.08 8.13
C LEU A 106 -9.74 -6.02 7.15
N ARG A 107 -9.96 -7.25 7.53
CA ARG A 107 -10.72 -8.25 6.75
C ARG A 107 -12.22 -8.00 6.76
N TRP A 108 -12.71 -7.06 7.54
CA TRP A 108 -14.11 -6.61 7.57
C TRP A 108 -14.23 -5.11 7.36
N HIS A 109 -15.41 -4.68 6.96
CA HIS A 109 -15.66 -3.25 6.74
C HIS A 109 -15.90 -2.54 8.05
N GLU A 110 -15.07 -1.56 8.35
CA GLU A 110 -15.17 -0.72 9.52
C GLU A 110 -14.77 0.72 9.19
N LYS A 111 -15.25 1.67 10.01
CA LYS A 111 -14.79 3.06 9.88
C LYS A 111 -13.30 3.15 10.17
N GLN A 112 -12.58 3.82 9.29
CA GLN A 112 -11.14 4.00 9.42
C GLN A 112 -10.79 4.74 10.72
N GLN A 113 -9.94 4.12 11.54
CA GLN A 113 -9.48 4.65 12.82
C GLN A 113 -8.17 3.97 13.23
N ILE A 114 -7.28 4.73 13.89
CA ILE A 114 -5.97 4.21 14.33
C ILE A 114 -6.00 3.65 15.76
N LYS A 115 -6.72 4.33 16.67
CA LYS A 115 -6.61 4.07 18.09
C LYS A 115 -6.87 2.63 18.54
N PRO A 116 -7.91 1.94 18.05
CA PRO A 116 -8.17 0.55 18.44
C PRO A 116 -7.12 -0.45 17.93
N TYR A 117 -6.37 -0.09 16.88
CA TYR A 117 -5.45 -0.97 16.16
C TYR A 117 -3.98 -0.57 16.31
N TYR A 118 -3.69 0.32 17.26
CA TYR A 118 -2.33 0.84 17.41
C TYR A 118 -1.33 -0.24 17.87
N GLU A 119 -1.77 -1.14 18.76
CA GLU A 119 -0.95 -2.27 19.19
C GLU A 119 -0.68 -3.24 18.05
N ASP A 120 -1.72 -3.58 17.26
CA ASP A 120 -1.55 -4.41 16.06
C ASP A 120 -0.58 -3.80 15.06
N MET A 121 -0.59 -2.47 14.89
CA MET A 121 0.37 -1.77 14.02
C MET A 121 1.81 -1.95 14.51
N LEU A 122 2.04 -1.93 15.84
CA LEU A 122 3.36 -2.19 16.41
C LEU A 122 3.80 -3.64 16.19
N ASP A 123 2.88 -4.59 16.34
CA ASP A 123 3.16 -6.00 16.10
C ASP A 123 3.52 -6.24 14.62
N ILE A 124 2.76 -5.67 13.68
CA ILE A 124 3.05 -5.76 12.23
C ILE A 124 4.45 -5.22 11.92
N VAL A 125 4.83 -4.06 12.47
CA VAL A 125 6.18 -3.49 12.25
C VAL A 125 7.27 -4.35 12.88
N SER A 126 6.98 -4.97 14.03
CA SER A 126 7.92 -5.89 14.67
C SER A 126 8.16 -7.15 13.85
N ASP A 127 7.11 -7.69 13.21
CA ASP A 127 7.17 -8.90 12.40
C ASP A 127 7.71 -8.64 10.98
N LEU A 128 7.58 -7.41 10.49
CA LEU A 128 8.07 -6.95 9.18
C LEU A 128 9.17 -5.90 9.34
N SER A 129 10.32 -6.32 9.89
CA SER A 129 11.38 -5.43 10.34
C SER A 129 12.02 -4.56 9.26
N ASP A 130 11.95 -4.97 8.00
CA ASP A 130 12.49 -4.23 6.85
C ASP A 130 11.49 -3.21 6.26
N TYR A 131 10.29 -3.12 6.86
CA TYR A 131 9.24 -2.23 6.41
C TYR A 131 8.98 -1.07 7.37
N ALA A 132 8.54 0.03 6.82
CA ALA A 132 7.96 1.13 7.58
C ALA A 132 6.44 1.11 7.44
N LEU A 133 5.71 1.24 8.54
CA LEU A 133 4.25 1.31 8.55
C LEU A 133 3.79 2.74 8.81
N PHE A 134 2.84 3.21 8.03
CA PHE A 134 2.19 4.50 8.25
C PHE A 134 0.68 4.39 8.08
N TYR A 135 -0.03 5.21 8.82
CA TYR A 135 -1.48 5.31 8.75
C TYR A 135 -1.89 6.45 7.83
N ASN A 136 -2.75 6.14 6.89
CA ASN A 136 -3.27 7.10 5.93
C ASN A 136 -4.80 7.22 6.14
N GLY A 137 -5.19 8.13 7.03
CA GLY A 137 -6.57 8.40 7.42
C GLY A 137 -7.14 9.69 6.86
#